data_68beb81980abe2d8d0402e195e5b17c6
#
_entry.id   68beb81980abe2d8d0402e195e5b17c6
#
_cell.length_a   1.000
_cell.length_b   1.000
_cell.length_c   1.000
_cell.angle_alpha   90.00
_cell.angle_beta   90.00
_cell.angle_gamma   90.00
#
_symmetry.space_group_name_H-M   'P 1'
#
loop_
_entity.id
_entity.type
_entity.pdbx_description
1 polymer ?
#
loop_
_entity_poly.entity_id
_entity_poly.type
_entity_poly.pdbx_seq_one_letter_code
_entity_poly.pdbx_strand_id
1 'polypeptide(L)'
;MSDSSTDYKATLNLPKTDFPMRANLAQREPGILKEWHEKNIYEQIRQARSGREKYILHDGPPYANGAIHLGHAVNKVLKDIVVKSRTMSGFDAPYIPGWDCHGLPIEHNVEKKIGKAGVKVDYSVFRQKCRDYAMRQVDGQRKDFVRIGVFGDWDRPYLTMNFGVEADIIRALGKIATNGHLVKGYKPVFWSVVGGSALAEAEVEYQDKTSFSIDVAYPVNDEEQLQKIAQAFDGLSGEGAVNLLIWTTTPWTIPSSQAISLGCELEYNLVQCKTKSGPVRLICSQLLLESVMERLEIEDFQVLASCLGESLEGLVAKHPFYERDIPVLLGDHVTTDAGTGCVHTAPDHGIEDFVVAKKYGIGTLNYVMDNGTFRDDVALFAGEHVYKVD
;
A
#
# COMPACT_ATOMS: atom_id res chain seq x y z
N MET A 1 80.03 -3.58 6.32
CA MET A 1 79.42 -4.88 6.02
C MET A 1 78.11 -4.59 5.30
N SER A 2 78.10 -4.80 3.99
CA SER A 2 76.89 -4.61 3.17
C SER A 2 76.01 -5.80 3.36
N ASP A 3 74.87 -5.58 3.97
CA ASP A 3 73.82 -6.55 4.12
C ASP A 3 73.18 -6.79 2.74
N SER A 4 73.65 -7.84 2.04
CA SER A 4 73.04 -8.28 0.79
C SER A 4 71.77 -9.00 1.11
N SER A 5 70.65 -8.28 1.15
CA SER A 5 69.33 -8.92 1.26
C SER A 5 69.15 -9.85 0.06
N THR A 6 69.16 -11.14 0.32
CA THR A 6 68.93 -12.17 -0.70
C THR A 6 67.51 -11.99 -1.27
N ASP A 7 67.39 -11.65 -2.54
CA ASP A 7 66.08 -11.56 -3.22
C ASP A 7 65.55 -12.98 -3.49
N TYR A 8 64.65 -13.43 -2.62
CA TYR A 8 63.98 -14.74 -2.76
C TYR A 8 62.90 -14.76 -3.88
N LYS A 9 62.70 -13.67 -4.59
CA LYS A 9 61.68 -13.55 -5.64
C LYS A 9 61.89 -14.57 -6.75
N ALA A 10 63.11 -14.89 -7.08
CA ALA A 10 63.47 -15.89 -8.08
C ALA A 10 63.25 -17.34 -7.68
N THR A 11 63.06 -17.60 -6.36
CA THR A 11 62.81 -18.96 -5.84
C THR A 11 61.30 -19.29 -5.70
N LEU A 12 60.42 -18.33 -6.00
CA LEU A 12 59.00 -18.55 -5.91
C LEU A 12 58.52 -19.34 -7.16
N ASN A 13 57.92 -20.50 -6.93
CA ASN A 13 57.28 -21.33 -7.96
C ASN A 13 55.86 -20.82 -8.26
N LEU A 14 55.76 -19.59 -8.71
CA LEU A 14 54.47 -19.03 -9.17
C LEU A 14 54.20 -19.50 -10.62
N PRO A 15 52.96 -19.84 -10.95
CA PRO A 15 52.58 -20.19 -12.31
C PRO A 15 52.81 -18.97 -13.21
N LYS A 16 53.52 -19.22 -14.32
CA LYS A 16 53.69 -18.22 -15.37
C LYS A 16 52.49 -18.36 -16.34
N THR A 17 51.72 -17.29 -16.52
CA THR A 17 50.58 -17.26 -17.41
C THR A 17 50.51 -15.90 -18.11
N ASP A 18 50.09 -15.90 -19.37
CA ASP A 18 49.77 -14.69 -20.10
C ASP A 18 48.39 -14.15 -19.76
N PHE A 19 47.64 -14.88 -18.91
CA PHE A 19 46.35 -14.41 -18.40
C PHE A 19 46.55 -13.19 -17.50
N PRO A 20 45.92 -12.05 -17.82
CA PRO A 20 46.16 -10.81 -17.08
C PRO A 20 45.65 -10.91 -15.63
N MET A 21 46.57 -10.71 -14.68
CA MET A 21 46.28 -10.74 -13.24
C MET A 21 45.33 -9.63 -12.79
N ARG A 22 45.28 -8.50 -13.51
CA ARG A 22 44.34 -7.40 -13.28
C ARG A 22 43.21 -7.49 -14.29
N ALA A 23 41.99 -7.61 -13.79
CA ALA A 23 40.82 -7.75 -14.65
C ALA A 23 40.59 -6.52 -15.53
N ASN A 24 40.81 -5.31 -14.97
CA ASN A 24 40.63 -4.03 -15.64
C ASN A 24 39.33 -3.91 -16.48
N LEU A 25 38.20 -4.38 -15.87
CA LEU A 25 36.94 -4.66 -16.54
C LEU A 25 36.36 -3.39 -17.21
N ALA A 26 36.46 -2.25 -16.57
CA ALA A 26 35.93 -0.99 -17.10
C ALA A 26 36.44 -0.66 -18.51
N GLN A 27 37.71 -1.00 -18.79
CA GLN A 27 38.33 -0.78 -20.11
C GLN A 27 38.14 -1.98 -21.05
N ARG A 28 38.08 -3.21 -20.54
CA ARG A 28 38.03 -4.43 -21.34
C ARG A 28 36.62 -4.80 -21.82
N GLU A 29 35.62 -4.64 -20.95
CA GLU A 29 34.24 -5.04 -21.27
C GLU A 29 33.69 -4.39 -22.54
N PRO A 30 33.87 -3.06 -22.76
CA PRO A 30 33.40 -2.46 -24.03
C PRO A 30 33.95 -3.14 -25.30
N GLY A 31 35.23 -3.54 -25.26
CA GLY A 31 35.84 -4.26 -26.35
C GLY A 31 35.25 -5.66 -26.55
N ILE A 32 35.01 -6.39 -25.47
CA ILE A 32 34.38 -7.71 -25.50
C ILE A 32 32.94 -7.63 -26.06
N LEU A 33 32.16 -6.64 -25.60
CA LEU A 33 30.79 -6.43 -26.07
C LEU A 33 30.76 -6.09 -27.58
N LYS A 34 31.69 -5.26 -28.03
CA LYS A 34 31.84 -4.93 -29.43
C LYS A 34 32.13 -6.19 -30.26
N GLU A 35 33.06 -7.03 -29.83
CA GLU A 35 33.39 -8.30 -30.47
C GLU A 35 32.19 -9.26 -30.50
N TRP A 36 31.44 -9.38 -29.41
CA TRP A 36 30.23 -10.19 -29.34
C TRP A 36 29.17 -9.74 -30.35
N HIS A 37 29.02 -8.43 -30.48
CA HIS A 37 28.07 -7.84 -31.43
C HIS A 37 28.50 -8.06 -32.87
N GLU A 38 29.76 -7.77 -33.22
CA GLU A 38 30.32 -7.94 -34.58
C GLU A 38 30.27 -9.40 -35.04
N LYS A 39 30.52 -10.33 -34.13
CA LYS A 39 30.44 -11.78 -34.39
C LYS A 39 29.03 -12.34 -34.26
N ASN A 40 28.06 -11.56 -33.85
CA ASN A 40 26.67 -11.99 -33.63
C ASN A 40 26.58 -13.25 -32.75
N ILE A 41 27.29 -13.23 -31.59
CA ILE A 41 27.47 -14.40 -30.73
C ILE A 41 26.16 -14.97 -30.24
N TYR A 42 25.20 -14.12 -29.83
CA TYR A 42 23.91 -14.60 -29.34
C TYR A 42 23.17 -15.45 -30.39
N GLU A 43 23.09 -14.98 -31.62
CA GLU A 43 22.43 -15.73 -32.69
C GLU A 43 23.16 -17.05 -33.02
N GLN A 44 24.50 -17.07 -33.04
CA GLN A 44 25.27 -18.29 -33.20
C GLN A 44 24.94 -19.32 -32.10
N ILE A 45 24.81 -18.86 -30.85
CA ILE A 45 24.39 -19.73 -29.75
C ILE A 45 22.98 -20.26 -29.98
N ARG A 46 22.03 -19.44 -30.41
CA ARG A 46 20.67 -19.87 -30.74
C ARG A 46 20.65 -20.96 -31.81
N GLN A 47 21.40 -20.77 -32.88
CA GLN A 47 21.53 -21.75 -33.97
C GLN A 47 22.18 -23.06 -33.49
N ALA A 48 23.27 -22.99 -32.73
CA ALA A 48 23.98 -24.15 -32.19
C ALA A 48 23.13 -24.97 -31.20
N ARG A 49 22.13 -24.36 -30.55
CA ARG A 49 21.23 -25.01 -29.58
C ARG A 49 19.86 -25.32 -30.16
N SER A 50 19.60 -25.00 -31.43
CA SER A 50 18.32 -25.30 -32.08
C SER A 50 18.00 -26.79 -32.02
N GLY A 51 16.74 -27.13 -31.69
CA GLY A 51 16.28 -28.52 -31.59
C GLY A 51 16.69 -29.27 -30.30
N ARG A 52 17.43 -28.63 -29.38
CA ARG A 52 17.70 -29.18 -28.07
C ARG A 52 16.49 -28.97 -27.13
N GLU A 53 16.49 -29.65 -25.97
CA GLU A 53 15.50 -29.44 -24.94
C GLU A 53 15.48 -27.97 -24.52
N LYS A 54 14.27 -27.39 -24.42
CA LYS A 54 14.12 -25.98 -24.09
C LYS A 54 14.19 -25.76 -22.57
N TYR A 55 14.92 -24.73 -22.18
CA TYR A 55 14.86 -24.15 -20.86
C TYR A 55 14.39 -22.70 -20.95
N ILE A 56 13.18 -22.42 -20.46
CA ILE A 56 12.58 -21.10 -20.53
C ILE A 56 12.68 -20.44 -19.17
N LEU A 57 13.45 -19.35 -19.09
CA LEU A 57 13.43 -18.44 -17.95
C LEU A 57 12.42 -17.33 -18.25
N HIS A 58 11.30 -17.34 -17.53
CA HIS A 58 10.31 -16.28 -17.65
C HIS A 58 10.84 -14.99 -17.00
N ASP A 59 10.88 -13.90 -17.76
CA ASP A 59 11.34 -12.61 -17.23
C ASP A 59 10.22 -11.90 -16.49
N GLY A 60 10.49 -11.46 -15.24
CA GLY A 60 9.71 -10.40 -14.60
C GLY A 60 10.14 -9.07 -15.22
N PRO A 61 9.29 -8.43 -16.03
CA PRO A 61 9.70 -7.28 -16.82
C PRO A 61 9.94 -6.06 -15.90
N PRO A 62 11.08 -5.34 -16.05
CA PRO A 62 11.28 -4.10 -15.35
C PRO A 62 10.30 -3.03 -15.83
N TYR A 63 10.02 -2.07 -14.94
CA TYR A 63 9.15 -0.96 -15.25
C TYR A 63 9.85 0.05 -16.19
N ALA A 64 9.15 0.47 -17.25
CA ALA A 64 9.70 1.38 -18.27
C ALA A 64 9.65 2.84 -17.79
N ASN A 65 10.29 3.13 -16.65
CA ASN A 65 10.33 4.46 -16.05
C ASN A 65 11.65 4.71 -15.31
N GLY A 66 12.41 5.70 -15.76
CA GLY A 66 13.70 6.08 -15.20
C GLY A 66 14.89 5.19 -15.65
N ALA A 67 16.08 5.54 -15.17
CA ALA A 67 17.30 4.79 -15.40
C ALA A 67 17.33 3.50 -14.57
N ILE A 68 18.14 2.53 -14.98
CA ILE A 68 18.37 1.34 -14.17
C ILE A 68 19.10 1.70 -12.87
N HIS A 69 18.84 0.97 -11.82
CA HIS A 69 19.57 1.02 -10.56
C HIS A 69 20.24 -0.32 -10.25
N LEU A 70 21.01 -0.40 -9.18
CA LEU A 70 21.78 -1.59 -8.83
C LEU A 70 20.90 -2.85 -8.70
N GLY A 71 19.67 -2.72 -8.18
CA GLY A 71 18.71 -3.83 -8.09
C GLY A 71 18.33 -4.40 -9.47
N HIS A 72 18.12 -3.56 -10.47
CA HIS A 72 17.92 -3.99 -11.85
C HIS A 72 19.15 -4.73 -12.40
N ALA A 73 20.36 -4.21 -12.16
CA ALA A 73 21.60 -4.82 -12.62
C ALA A 73 21.79 -6.22 -12.01
N VAL A 74 21.63 -6.35 -10.68
CA VAL A 74 21.72 -7.64 -9.96
C VAL A 74 20.72 -8.64 -10.53
N ASN A 75 19.45 -8.24 -10.67
CA ASN A 75 18.39 -9.12 -11.19
C ASN A 75 18.73 -9.63 -12.61
N LYS A 76 19.11 -8.73 -13.53
CA LYS A 76 19.41 -9.11 -14.90
C LYS A 76 20.69 -9.92 -15.04
N VAL A 77 21.72 -9.63 -14.26
CA VAL A 77 22.97 -10.41 -14.24
C VAL A 77 22.72 -11.83 -13.72
N LEU A 78 21.92 -12.00 -12.67
CA LEU A 78 21.57 -13.34 -12.15
C LEU A 78 20.78 -14.15 -13.18
N LYS A 79 19.82 -13.55 -13.87
CA LYS A 79 19.09 -14.20 -14.98
C LYS A 79 20.02 -14.58 -16.12
N ASP A 80 20.94 -13.71 -16.51
CA ASP A 80 21.94 -13.97 -17.54
C ASP A 80 22.86 -15.14 -17.18
N ILE A 81 23.30 -15.21 -15.92
CA ILE A 81 24.08 -16.35 -15.40
C ILE A 81 23.29 -17.66 -15.55
N VAL A 82 22.01 -17.67 -15.16
CA VAL A 82 21.15 -18.86 -15.29
C VAL A 82 21.01 -19.28 -16.75
N VAL A 83 20.67 -18.34 -17.65
CA VAL A 83 20.51 -18.62 -19.08
C VAL A 83 21.80 -19.13 -19.73
N LYS A 84 22.93 -18.47 -19.44
CA LYS A 84 24.26 -18.90 -19.93
C LYS A 84 24.65 -20.27 -19.39
N SER A 85 24.46 -20.52 -18.10
CA SER A 85 24.72 -21.82 -17.48
C SER A 85 23.92 -22.95 -18.13
N ARG A 86 22.61 -22.75 -18.34
CA ARG A 86 21.75 -23.73 -18.99
C ARG A 86 22.12 -23.95 -20.46
N THR A 87 22.48 -22.88 -21.17
CA THR A 87 23.00 -22.96 -22.53
C THR A 87 24.28 -23.79 -22.57
N MET A 88 25.23 -23.58 -21.67
CA MET A 88 26.47 -24.36 -21.60
C MET A 88 26.21 -25.83 -21.20
N SER A 89 25.19 -26.11 -20.42
CA SER A 89 24.72 -27.46 -20.08
C SER A 89 24.00 -28.17 -21.24
N GLY A 90 23.84 -27.54 -22.39
CA GLY A 90 23.33 -28.17 -23.61
C GLY A 90 21.87 -27.84 -23.94
N PHE A 91 21.19 -27.07 -23.13
CA PHE A 91 19.79 -26.66 -23.37
C PHE A 91 19.66 -25.58 -24.46
N ASP A 92 18.50 -25.55 -25.09
CA ASP A 92 18.04 -24.40 -25.87
C ASP A 92 17.39 -23.39 -24.90
N ALA A 93 18.17 -22.44 -24.40
CA ALA A 93 17.76 -21.47 -23.41
C ALA A 93 17.67 -20.06 -24.03
N PRO A 94 16.58 -19.73 -24.77
CA PRO A 94 16.36 -18.37 -25.26
C PRO A 94 16.02 -17.42 -24.11
N TYR A 95 16.46 -16.18 -24.24
CA TYR A 95 16.03 -15.12 -23.32
C TYR A 95 15.39 -13.97 -24.11
N ILE A 96 14.12 -13.73 -23.83
CA ILE A 96 13.35 -12.62 -24.40
C ILE A 96 13.17 -11.59 -23.29
N PRO A 97 13.87 -10.45 -23.35
CA PRO A 97 13.71 -9.39 -22.35
C PRO A 97 12.33 -8.76 -22.46
N GLY A 98 11.78 -8.33 -21.32
CA GLY A 98 10.49 -7.69 -21.30
C GLY A 98 10.52 -6.35 -20.56
N TRP A 99 9.47 -5.54 -20.75
CA TRP A 99 9.20 -4.31 -20.02
C TRP A 99 7.73 -4.16 -19.70
N ASP A 100 7.47 -3.69 -18.48
CA ASP A 100 6.17 -3.17 -18.06
C ASP A 100 6.09 -1.70 -18.45
N CYS A 101 5.08 -1.36 -19.27
CA CYS A 101 5.00 -0.07 -19.96
C CYS A 101 3.76 0.75 -19.58
N HIS A 102 3.02 0.36 -18.53
CA HIS A 102 1.81 1.03 -18.09
C HIS A 102 1.94 1.53 -16.66
N GLY A 103 0.99 2.36 -16.23
CA GLY A 103 0.81 2.73 -14.84
C GLY A 103 0.99 4.20 -14.52
N LEU A 104 0.55 4.55 -13.31
CA LEU A 104 0.45 5.90 -12.82
C LEU A 104 1.76 6.71 -12.87
N PRO A 105 2.95 6.17 -12.55
CA PRO A 105 4.19 6.94 -12.62
C PRO A 105 4.54 7.42 -14.04
N ILE A 106 4.25 6.62 -15.08
CA ILE A 106 4.42 7.04 -16.48
C ILE A 106 3.43 8.16 -16.82
N GLU A 107 2.15 7.97 -16.48
CA GLU A 107 1.09 8.94 -16.73
C GLU A 107 1.39 10.26 -16.02
N HIS A 108 1.79 10.24 -14.76
CA HIS A 108 2.16 11.43 -13.99
C HIS A 108 3.33 12.21 -14.61
N ASN A 109 4.37 11.51 -15.10
CA ASN A 109 5.49 12.16 -15.77
C ASN A 109 5.09 12.80 -17.12
N VAL A 110 4.10 12.23 -17.80
CA VAL A 110 3.54 12.81 -19.02
C VAL A 110 2.61 13.98 -18.67
N GLU A 111 1.73 13.82 -17.70
CA GLU A 111 0.80 14.85 -17.23
C GLU A 111 1.52 16.14 -16.81
N LYS A 112 2.63 16.03 -16.08
CA LYS A 112 3.48 17.18 -15.71
C LYS A 112 3.94 18.01 -16.91
N LYS A 113 4.07 17.37 -18.07
CA LYS A 113 4.59 18.02 -19.29
C LYS A 113 3.51 18.59 -20.21
N ILE A 114 2.37 17.89 -20.34
CA ILE A 114 1.35 18.24 -21.33
C ILE A 114 -0.01 18.55 -20.71
N GLY A 115 -0.18 18.32 -19.41
CA GLY A 115 -1.43 18.55 -18.69
C GLY A 115 -2.32 17.31 -18.61
N LYS A 116 -3.39 17.41 -17.81
CA LYS A 116 -4.29 16.31 -17.43
C LYS A 116 -5.12 15.81 -18.61
N ALA A 117 -5.17 14.49 -18.79
CA ALA A 117 -6.02 13.84 -19.79
C ALA A 117 -7.51 14.13 -19.56
N GLY A 118 -8.25 14.38 -20.63
CA GLY A 118 -9.67 14.74 -20.57
C GLY A 118 -9.96 16.19 -20.14
N VAL A 119 -8.94 16.95 -19.71
CA VAL A 119 -9.05 18.36 -19.30
C VAL A 119 -8.26 19.27 -20.24
N LYS A 120 -6.96 19.04 -20.39
CA LYS A 120 -6.08 19.82 -21.28
C LYS A 120 -5.72 19.11 -22.57
N VAL A 121 -5.75 17.78 -22.55
CA VAL A 121 -5.31 16.94 -23.67
C VAL A 121 -6.32 15.82 -23.87
N ASP A 122 -6.64 15.49 -25.12
CA ASP A 122 -7.47 14.34 -25.48
C ASP A 122 -6.86 13.02 -24.97
N TYR A 123 -7.70 12.08 -24.52
CA TYR A 123 -7.26 10.78 -23.98
C TYR A 123 -6.42 9.97 -24.97
N SER A 124 -6.73 10.02 -26.26
CA SER A 124 -5.98 9.28 -27.29
C SER A 124 -4.59 9.84 -27.46
N VAL A 125 -4.45 11.17 -27.48
CA VAL A 125 -3.18 11.88 -27.55
C VAL A 125 -2.36 11.62 -26.28
N PHE A 126 -3.00 11.68 -25.11
CA PHE A 126 -2.33 11.39 -23.84
C PHE A 126 -1.75 9.98 -23.80
N ARG A 127 -2.55 8.95 -24.15
CA ARG A 127 -2.09 7.55 -24.21
C ARG A 127 -0.92 7.39 -25.20
N GLN A 128 -0.97 8.04 -26.37
CA GLN A 128 0.16 7.98 -27.30
C GLN A 128 1.43 8.59 -26.70
N LYS A 129 1.33 9.70 -25.96
CA LYS A 129 2.46 10.31 -25.26
C LYS A 129 3.03 9.44 -24.16
N CYS A 130 2.18 8.66 -23.46
CA CYS A 130 2.64 7.64 -22.49
C CYS A 130 3.42 6.53 -23.18
N ARG A 131 2.95 6.01 -24.35
CA ARG A 131 3.67 5.02 -25.15
C ARG A 131 5.03 5.55 -25.64
N ASP A 132 5.07 6.79 -26.14
CA ASP A 132 6.28 7.46 -26.58
C ASP A 132 7.28 7.64 -25.42
N TYR A 133 6.77 7.95 -24.24
CA TYR A 133 7.58 8.06 -23.03
C TYR A 133 8.17 6.71 -22.62
N ALA A 134 7.32 5.69 -22.48
CA ALA A 134 7.74 4.34 -22.12
C ALA A 134 8.80 3.79 -23.10
N MET A 135 8.59 3.97 -24.41
CA MET A 135 9.55 3.51 -25.42
C MET A 135 10.93 4.14 -25.26
N ARG A 136 11.01 5.44 -24.94
CA ARG A 136 12.29 6.10 -24.66
C ARG A 136 12.99 5.50 -23.43
N GLN A 137 12.22 5.12 -22.39
CA GLN A 137 12.79 4.47 -21.20
C GLN A 137 13.29 3.06 -21.54
N VAL A 138 12.50 2.28 -22.30
CA VAL A 138 12.92 0.97 -22.81
C VAL A 138 14.24 1.06 -23.55
N ASP A 139 14.39 2.02 -24.47
CA ASP A 139 15.61 2.19 -25.25
C ASP A 139 16.82 2.57 -24.39
N GLY A 140 16.61 3.40 -23.35
CA GLY A 140 17.66 3.75 -22.39
C GLY A 140 18.08 2.53 -21.56
N GLN A 141 17.15 1.87 -20.92
CA GLN A 141 17.40 0.69 -20.07
C GLN A 141 17.99 -0.48 -20.89
N ARG A 142 17.54 -0.68 -22.13
CA ARG A 142 18.13 -1.69 -23.05
C ARG A 142 19.62 -1.46 -23.25
N LYS A 143 20.03 -0.23 -23.52
CA LYS A 143 21.45 0.12 -23.68
C LYS A 143 22.26 -0.23 -22.44
N ASP A 144 21.71 0.07 -21.26
CA ASP A 144 22.38 -0.23 -20.01
C ASP A 144 22.48 -1.73 -19.73
N PHE A 145 21.43 -2.51 -19.99
CA PHE A 145 21.46 -3.97 -19.85
C PHE A 145 22.41 -4.64 -20.83
N VAL A 146 22.46 -4.17 -22.07
CA VAL A 146 23.46 -4.62 -23.05
C VAL A 146 24.87 -4.27 -22.56
N ARG A 147 25.06 -3.05 -21.99
CA ARG A 147 26.36 -2.63 -21.47
C ARG A 147 26.88 -3.51 -20.33
N ILE A 148 26.02 -4.06 -19.48
CA ILE A 148 26.41 -5.01 -18.43
C ILE A 148 26.53 -6.46 -18.92
N GLY A 149 26.44 -6.72 -20.23
CA GLY A 149 26.76 -7.99 -20.84
C GLY A 149 25.64 -9.03 -20.85
N VAL A 150 24.40 -8.62 -20.62
CA VAL A 150 23.25 -9.52 -20.64
C VAL A 150 22.91 -9.96 -22.06
N PHE A 151 22.83 -11.26 -22.30
CA PHE A 151 22.41 -11.84 -23.59
C PHE A 151 20.88 -11.91 -23.67
N GLY A 152 20.32 -11.65 -24.85
CA GLY A 152 18.90 -11.75 -25.12
C GLY A 152 18.52 -11.32 -26.54
N ASP A 153 17.26 -11.58 -26.90
CA ASP A 153 16.67 -11.09 -28.15
C ASP A 153 16.22 -9.63 -27.96
N TRP A 154 17.17 -8.72 -27.97
CA TRP A 154 16.96 -7.30 -27.73
C TRP A 154 16.20 -6.58 -28.87
N ASP A 155 16.09 -7.19 -30.01
CA ASP A 155 15.40 -6.62 -31.19
C ASP A 155 13.91 -6.94 -31.19
N ARG A 156 13.51 -7.99 -30.46
CA ARG A 156 12.11 -8.44 -30.35
C ARG A 156 11.71 -8.60 -28.87
N PRO A 157 11.75 -7.52 -28.09
CA PRO A 157 11.41 -7.57 -26.68
C PRO A 157 9.90 -7.80 -26.47
N TYR A 158 9.55 -8.33 -25.30
CA TYR A 158 8.19 -8.35 -24.79
C TYR A 158 7.85 -6.99 -24.18
N LEU A 159 6.88 -6.29 -24.74
CA LEU A 159 6.40 -4.99 -24.23
C LEU A 159 4.93 -5.11 -23.88
N THR A 160 4.55 -4.82 -22.62
CA THR A 160 3.14 -4.88 -22.20
C THR A 160 2.25 -3.91 -22.98
N MET A 161 2.82 -2.83 -23.54
CA MET A 161 2.12 -1.89 -24.39
C MET A 161 1.93 -2.32 -25.84
N ASN A 162 2.44 -3.49 -26.27
CA ASN A 162 2.17 -4.00 -27.60
C ASN A 162 0.69 -4.38 -27.72
N PHE A 163 0.02 -3.97 -28.80
CA PHE A 163 -1.43 -4.19 -28.96
C PHE A 163 -1.83 -5.66 -28.87
N GLY A 164 -0.99 -6.59 -29.35
CA GLY A 164 -1.22 -8.02 -29.21
C GLY A 164 -1.23 -8.47 -27.75
N VAL A 165 -0.28 -7.96 -26.97
CA VAL A 165 -0.15 -8.26 -25.53
C VAL A 165 -1.34 -7.65 -24.76
N GLU A 166 -1.71 -6.41 -25.03
CA GLU A 166 -2.91 -5.79 -24.42
C GLU A 166 -4.17 -6.59 -24.73
N ALA A 167 -4.32 -7.06 -25.96
CA ALA A 167 -5.44 -7.91 -26.34
C ALA A 167 -5.44 -9.25 -25.59
N ASP A 168 -4.27 -9.86 -25.37
CA ASP A 168 -4.14 -11.13 -24.62
C ASP A 168 -4.44 -10.94 -23.13
N ILE A 169 -4.04 -9.81 -22.53
CA ILE A 169 -4.41 -9.44 -21.16
C ILE A 169 -5.93 -9.34 -21.02
N ILE A 170 -6.60 -8.64 -21.95
CA ILE A 170 -8.06 -8.51 -21.96
C ILE A 170 -8.75 -9.87 -22.13
N ARG A 171 -8.24 -10.74 -23.00
CA ARG A 171 -8.77 -12.09 -23.18
C ARG A 171 -8.61 -12.95 -21.93
N ALA A 172 -7.47 -12.84 -21.25
CA ALA A 172 -7.22 -13.55 -19.99
C ALA A 172 -8.19 -13.09 -18.91
N LEU A 173 -8.37 -11.77 -18.74
CA LEU A 173 -9.33 -11.18 -17.82
C LEU A 173 -10.77 -11.62 -18.14
N GLY A 174 -11.12 -11.66 -19.44
CA GLY A 174 -12.42 -12.15 -19.90
C GLY A 174 -12.68 -13.60 -19.48
N LYS A 175 -11.68 -14.48 -19.56
CA LYS A 175 -11.81 -15.87 -19.09
C LYS A 175 -12.02 -15.94 -17.58
N ILE A 176 -11.29 -15.12 -16.80
CA ILE A 176 -11.47 -15.05 -15.34
C ILE A 176 -12.90 -14.60 -14.99
N ALA A 177 -13.40 -13.57 -15.69
CA ALA A 177 -14.76 -13.07 -15.51
C ALA A 177 -15.83 -14.13 -15.88
N THR A 178 -15.66 -14.81 -17.01
CA THR A 178 -16.58 -15.86 -17.46
C THR A 178 -16.64 -17.05 -16.50
N ASN A 179 -15.53 -17.36 -15.84
CA ASN A 179 -15.44 -18.40 -14.81
C ASN A 179 -15.96 -17.96 -13.43
N GLY A 180 -16.54 -16.76 -13.31
CA GLY A 180 -17.14 -16.26 -12.07
C GLY A 180 -16.15 -15.80 -10.99
N HIS A 181 -14.85 -15.70 -11.32
CA HIS A 181 -13.83 -15.27 -10.35
C HIS A 181 -13.66 -13.74 -10.26
N LEU A 182 -14.22 -12.99 -11.21
CA LEU A 182 -14.27 -11.54 -11.17
C LEU A 182 -15.67 -11.08 -10.80
N VAL A 183 -15.81 -10.47 -9.63
CA VAL A 183 -17.07 -9.95 -9.11
C VAL A 183 -16.94 -8.48 -8.75
N LYS A 184 -18.06 -7.73 -8.87
CA LYS A 184 -18.12 -6.35 -8.40
C LYS A 184 -18.36 -6.34 -6.88
N GLY A 185 -17.58 -5.55 -6.16
CA GLY A 185 -17.73 -5.34 -4.72
C GLY A 185 -17.16 -4.00 -4.30
N TYR A 186 -17.33 -3.68 -3.01
CA TYR A 186 -16.79 -2.48 -2.40
C TYR A 186 -15.91 -2.88 -1.23
N LYS A 187 -14.81 -2.17 -1.06
CA LYS A 187 -13.92 -2.24 0.10
C LYS A 187 -13.12 -0.93 0.20
N PRO A 188 -12.64 -0.52 1.38
CA PRO A 188 -11.68 0.56 1.50
C PRO A 188 -10.42 0.26 0.69
N VAL A 189 -9.91 1.28 0.01
CA VAL A 189 -8.65 1.20 -0.75
C VAL A 189 -7.84 2.47 -0.50
N PHE A 190 -6.53 2.37 -0.61
CA PHE A 190 -5.69 3.56 -0.66
C PHE A 190 -6.04 4.39 -1.90
N TRP A 191 -6.31 5.67 -1.70
CA TRP A 191 -6.75 6.57 -2.76
C TRP A 191 -5.84 7.79 -2.85
N SER A 192 -5.37 8.09 -4.05
CA SER A 192 -4.65 9.34 -4.32
C SER A 192 -5.62 10.39 -4.84
N VAL A 193 -5.91 11.39 -4.03
CA VAL A 193 -6.74 12.54 -4.45
C VAL A 193 -6.10 13.29 -5.62
N VAL A 194 -4.79 13.46 -5.60
CA VAL A 194 -4.03 14.13 -6.67
C VAL A 194 -4.02 13.32 -7.96
N GLY A 195 -3.81 12.02 -7.86
CA GLY A 195 -3.82 11.10 -9.01
C GLY A 195 -5.22 10.78 -9.50
N GLY A 196 -6.27 10.92 -8.65
CA GLY A 196 -7.64 10.48 -8.93
C GLY A 196 -7.68 8.98 -9.18
N SER A 197 -6.95 8.19 -8.41
CA SER A 197 -6.77 6.74 -8.61
C SER A 197 -6.56 6.00 -7.30
N ALA A 198 -7.03 4.75 -7.26
CA ALA A 198 -6.64 3.81 -6.23
C ALA A 198 -5.14 3.49 -6.35
N LEU A 199 -4.51 3.23 -5.22
CA LEU A 199 -3.11 2.82 -5.12
C LEU A 199 -3.01 1.39 -4.63
N ALA A 200 -2.06 0.63 -5.19
CA ALA A 200 -1.62 -0.62 -4.57
C ALA A 200 -0.82 -0.30 -3.30
N GLU A 201 -0.79 -1.22 -2.34
CA GLU A 201 -0.06 -1.04 -1.07
C GLU A 201 1.44 -0.71 -1.31
N ALA A 202 2.05 -1.33 -2.32
CA ALA A 202 3.44 -1.08 -2.69
C ALA A 202 3.70 0.32 -3.29
N GLU A 203 2.66 1.06 -3.64
CA GLU A 203 2.74 2.43 -4.19
C GLU A 203 2.53 3.50 -3.12
N VAL A 204 2.19 3.09 -1.89
CA VAL A 204 1.94 3.99 -0.76
C VAL A 204 3.27 4.35 -0.10
N GLU A 205 3.51 5.65 0.04
CA GLU A 205 4.64 6.18 0.81
C GLU A 205 4.12 6.82 2.10
N TYR A 206 4.74 6.47 3.21
CA TYR A 206 4.39 7.00 4.53
C TYR A 206 5.28 8.19 4.88
N GLN A 207 4.68 9.23 5.45
CA GLN A 207 5.36 10.41 5.92
C GLN A 207 4.82 10.80 7.31
N ASP A 208 5.68 11.38 8.14
CA ASP A 208 5.25 11.96 9.39
C ASP A 208 4.32 13.16 9.12
N LYS A 209 3.15 13.11 9.72
CA LYS A 209 2.14 14.18 9.63
C LYS A 209 1.65 14.56 11.01
N THR A 210 1.62 15.83 11.31
CA THR A 210 0.90 16.36 12.48
C THR A 210 -0.57 16.50 12.12
N SER A 211 -1.46 15.87 12.90
CA SER A 211 -2.91 15.99 12.79
C SER A 211 -3.53 16.32 14.13
N PHE A 212 -4.76 16.85 14.13
CA PHE A 212 -5.53 16.98 15.34
C PHE A 212 -5.95 15.60 15.87
N SER A 213 -5.94 15.46 17.18
CA SER A 213 -6.59 14.33 17.84
C SER A 213 -7.73 14.88 18.71
N ILE A 214 -8.87 14.19 18.64
CA ILE A 214 -10.08 14.60 19.39
C ILE A 214 -10.69 13.43 20.13
N ASP A 215 -11.24 13.74 21.28
CA ASP A 215 -12.14 12.86 22.02
C ASP A 215 -13.59 13.28 21.74
N VAL A 216 -14.44 12.32 21.38
CA VAL A 216 -15.83 12.59 21.01
C VAL A 216 -16.78 11.73 21.84
N ALA A 217 -17.73 12.38 22.48
CA ALA A 217 -18.77 11.73 23.25
C ALA A 217 -19.96 11.33 22.37
N TYR A 218 -20.32 10.06 22.39
CA TYR A 218 -21.49 9.51 21.71
C TYR A 218 -22.57 9.25 22.76
N PRO A 219 -23.63 10.09 22.84
CA PRO A 219 -24.62 10.02 23.91
C PRO A 219 -25.53 8.80 23.79
N VAL A 220 -25.86 8.24 24.97
CA VAL A 220 -26.88 7.21 25.11
C VAL A 220 -28.06 7.83 25.86
N ASN A 221 -29.09 8.22 25.12
CA ASN A 221 -30.23 9.00 25.68
C ASN A 221 -31.55 8.22 25.73
N ASP A 222 -31.59 7.06 25.05
CA ASP A 222 -32.80 6.22 25.04
C ASP A 222 -32.95 5.41 26.32
N GLU A 223 -34.16 5.38 26.88
CA GLU A 223 -34.42 4.70 28.15
C GLU A 223 -34.14 3.19 28.08
N GLU A 224 -34.47 2.54 26.97
CA GLU A 224 -34.16 1.12 26.75
C GLU A 224 -32.65 0.88 26.79
N GLN A 225 -31.87 1.77 26.13
CA GLN A 225 -30.40 1.66 26.12
C GLN A 225 -29.79 1.94 27.48
N LEU A 226 -30.33 2.86 28.24
CA LEU A 226 -29.91 3.10 29.63
C LEU A 226 -30.21 1.89 30.54
N GLN A 227 -31.31 1.15 30.30
CA GLN A 227 -31.58 -0.10 31.00
C GLN A 227 -30.56 -1.20 30.64
N LYS A 228 -30.14 -1.29 29.38
CA LYS A 228 -29.06 -2.22 28.99
C LYS A 228 -27.74 -1.88 29.68
N ILE A 229 -27.38 -0.60 29.76
CA ILE A 229 -26.21 -0.15 30.54
C ILE A 229 -26.35 -0.55 32.02
N ALA A 230 -27.52 -0.32 32.64
CA ALA A 230 -27.77 -0.72 34.00
C ALA A 230 -27.64 -2.23 34.24
N GLN A 231 -28.00 -3.05 33.27
CA GLN A 231 -27.79 -4.50 33.31
C GLN A 231 -26.32 -4.88 33.19
N ALA A 232 -25.59 -4.25 32.26
CA ALA A 232 -24.18 -4.54 32.01
C ALA A 232 -23.29 -4.16 33.20
N PHE A 233 -23.62 -3.09 33.93
CA PHE A 233 -22.84 -2.54 35.05
C PHE A 233 -23.43 -2.86 36.44
N ASP A 234 -24.36 -3.83 36.55
CA ASP A 234 -25.05 -4.18 37.82
C ASP A 234 -25.72 -2.98 38.53
N GLY A 235 -26.18 -2.03 37.72
CA GLY A 235 -26.84 -0.80 38.18
C GLY A 235 -26.41 0.43 37.39
N LEU A 236 -27.22 1.48 37.46
CA LEU A 236 -26.91 2.76 36.81
C LEU A 236 -26.92 3.87 37.89
N SER A 237 -25.78 4.04 38.54
CA SER A 237 -25.56 5.11 39.53
C SER A 237 -24.98 6.37 38.86
N GLY A 238 -24.87 7.44 39.63
CA GLY A 238 -24.32 8.73 39.19
C GLY A 238 -25.31 9.65 38.50
N GLU A 239 -24.82 10.78 38.01
CA GLU A 239 -25.61 11.89 37.47
C GLU A 239 -25.15 12.30 36.08
N GLY A 240 -26.08 12.89 35.31
CA GLY A 240 -25.80 13.42 33.97
C GLY A 240 -25.93 12.38 32.85
N ALA A 241 -25.67 12.81 31.63
CA ALA A 241 -25.75 11.96 30.45
C ALA A 241 -24.71 10.84 30.47
N VAL A 242 -25.06 9.68 29.91
CA VAL A 242 -24.11 8.58 29.66
C VAL A 242 -23.59 8.67 28.22
N ASN A 243 -22.31 8.57 28.05
CA ASN A 243 -21.67 8.66 26.73
C ASN A 243 -20.61 7.56 26.54
N LEU A 244 -20.57 6.97 25.39
CA LEU A 244 -19.40 6.24 24.92
C LEU A 244 -18.37 7.24 24.41
N LEU A 245 -17.15 7.18 24.93
CA LEU A 245 -16.09 8.12 24.56
C LEU A 245 -15.17 7.47 23.54
N ILE A 246 -15.11 8.02 22.32
CA ILE A 246 -14.13 7.60 21.30
C ILE A 246 -13.00 8.60 21.20
N TRP A 247 -11.89 8.18 20.62
CA TRP A 247 -10.76 9.02 20.25
C TRP A 247 -10.34 8.77 18.81
N THR A 248 -9.98 9.82 18.08
CA THR A 248 -9.51 9.69 16.71
C THR A 248 -8.46 10.73 16.36
N THR A 249 -7.53 10.38 15.47
CA THR A 249 -6.57 11.29 14.81
C THR A 249 -7.02 11.69 13.41
N THR A 250 -8.19 11.24 12.97
CA THR A 250 -8.78 11.53 11.67
C THR A 250 -10.21 12.05 11.81
N PRO A 251 -10.41 13.25 12.39
CA PRO A 251 -11.74 13.80 12.68
C PRO A 251 -12.69 13.86 11.49
N TRP A 252 -12.18 14.05 10.30
CA TRP A 252 -12.94 14.10 9.05
C TRP A 252 -13.70 12.79 8.73
N THR A 253 -13.39 11.66 9.40
CA THR A 253 -14.13 10.40 9.21
C THR A 253 -15.38 10.29 10.09
N ILE A 254 -15.54 11.14 11.12
CA ILE A 254 -16.70 11.13 12.03
C ILE A 254 -18.04 11.23 11.28
N PRO A 255 -18.24 12.08 10.25
CA PRO A 255 -19.48 12.10 9.49
C PRO A 255 -19.90 10.74 8.93
N SER A 256 -18.94 9.87 8.61
CA SER A 256 -19.17 8.52 8.10
C SER A 256 -19.24 7.44 9.18
N SER A 257 -19.20 7.82 10.46
CA SER A 257 -19.31 6.86 11.58
C SER A 257 -20.65 6.12 11.55
N GLN A 258 -20.61 4.79 11.58
CA GLN A 258 -21.80 3.93 11.51
C GLN A 258 -21.92 2.97 12.71
N ALA A 259 -20.86 2.82 13.50
CA ALA A 259 -20.84 1.99 14.70
C ALA A 259 -19.71 2.43 15.63
N ILE A 260 -19.67 1.84 16.83
CA ILE A 260 -18.55 1.88 17.77
C ILE A 260 -18.12 0.45 18.03
N SER A 261 -16.83 0.14 17.83
CA SER A 261 -16.27 -1.17 18.13
C SER A 261 -15.63 -1.19 19.52
N LEU A 262 -15.91 -2.25 20.27
CA LEU A 262 -15.33 -2.56 21.58
C LEU A 262 -14.55 -3.88 21.52
N GLY A 263 -13.55 -4.03 22.39
CA GLY A 263 -12.87 -5.31 22.59
C GLY A 263 -13.70 -6.24 23.47
N CYS A 264 -14.00 -7.45 23.01
CA CYS A 264 -14.85 -8.43 23.71
C CYS A 264 -14.41 -8.67 25.14
N GLU A 265 -13.12 -8.94 25.35
CA GLU A 265 -12.51 -9.31 26.63
C GLU A 265 -11.91 -8.11 27.37
N LEU A 266 -12.01 -6.90 26.82
CA LEU A 266 -11.55 -5.69 27.51
C LEU A 266 -12.54 -5.25 28.57
N GLU A 267 -12.01 -4.78 29.69
CA GLU A 267 -12.81 -4.23 30.79
C GLU A 267 -13.06 -2.75 30.53
N TYR A 268 -14.32 -2.34 30.65
CA TYR A 268 -14.81 -0.96 30.49
C TYR A 268 -15.38 -0.43 31.79
N ASN A 269 -15.04 0.80 32.11
CA ASN A 269 -15.53 1.50 33.28
C ASN A 269 -16.66 2.47 32.93
N LEU A 270 -17.70 2.49 33.74
CA LEU A 270 -18.65 3.60 33.84
C LEU A 270 -18.08 4.60 34.83
N VAL A 271 -17.73 5.79 34.37
CA VAL A 271 -17.01 6.79 35.14
C VAL A 271 -17.84 8.04 35.30
N GLN A 272 -18.10 8.46 36.53
CA GLN A 272 -18.67 9.78 36.83
C GLN A 272 -17.58 10.84 36.68
N CYS A 273 -17.83 11.83 35.86
CA CYS A 273 -16.93 12.96 35.64
C CYS A 273 -17.65 14.27 35.94
N LYS A 274 -16.89 15.25 36.47
CA LYS A 274 -17.35 16.61 36.60
C LYS A 274 -16.69 17.50 35.57
N THR A 275 -17.46 17.94 34.60
CA THR A 275 -16.99 18.82 33.51
C THR A 275 -17.42 20.28 33.78
N LYS A 276 -16.88 21.21 33.00
CA LYS A 276 -17.27 22.62 33.02
C LYS A 276 -18.78 22.82 32.71
N SER A 277 -19.35 21.87 31.95
CA SER A 277 -20.79 21.89 31.57
C SER A 277 -21.70 21.14 32.53
N GLY A 278 -21.16 20.54 33.60
CA GLY A 278 -21.89 19.78 34.59
C GLY A 278 -21.45 18.31 34.70
N PRO A 279 -22.15 17.49 35.48
CA PRO A 279 -21.83 16.09 35.64
C PRO A 279 -22.14 15.29 34.37
N VAL A 280 -21.24 14.38 33.99
CA VAL A 280 -21.42 13.43 32.88
C VAL A 280 -20.92 12.06 33.31
N ARG A 281 -21.42 11.02 32.67
CA ARG A 281 -20.89 9.66 32.79
C ARG A 281 -20.26 9.23 31.49
N LEU A 282 -19.02 8.75 31.56
CA LEU A 282 -18.25 8.29 30.41
C LEU A 282 -18.01 6.79 30.48
N ILE A 283 -18.07 6.10 29.35
CA ILE A 283 -17.67 4.70 29.19
C ILE A 283 -16.39 4.68 28.40
N CYS A 284 -15.32 4.13 29.00
CA CYS A 284 -14.02 3.92 28.37
C CYS A 284 -13.30 2.71 28.96
N SER A 285 -12.27 2.19 28.29
CA SER A 285 -11.50 1.06 28.79
C SER A 285 -10.84 1.39 30.13
N GLN A 286 -10.86 0.44 31.05
CA GLN A 286 -10.21 0.54 32.37
C GLN A 286 -8.70 0.81 32.21
N LEU A 287 -8.03 0.13 31.29
CA LEU A 287 -6.58 0.27 31.10
C LEU A 287 -6.16 1.65 30.61
N LEU A 288 -7.07 2.38 29.96
CA LEU A 288 -6.80 3.71 29.41
C LEU A 288 -7.38 4.85 30.24
N LEU A 289 -8.09 4.54 31.34
CA LEU A 289 -8.85 5.52 32.13
C LEU A 289 -7.99 6.72 32.57
N GLU A 290 -6.85 6.46 33.21
CA GLU A 290 -5.96 7.52 33.70
C GLU A 290 -5.48 8.44 32.59
N SER A 291 -5.03 7.88 31.46
CA SER A 291 -4.57 8.65 30.32
C SER A 291 -5.70 9.44 29.63
N VAL A 292 -6.92 8.92 29.67
CA VAL A 292 -8.12 9.60 29.16
C VAL A 292 -8.44 10.79 30.05
N MET A 293 -8.46 10.61 31.36
CA MET A 293 -8.79 11.68 32.29
C MET A 293 -7.74 12.79 32.28
N GLU A 294 -6.46 12.43 32.21
CA GLU A 294 -5.35 13.40 32.04
C GLU A 294 -5.52 14.22 30.74
N ARG A 295 -5.79 13.56 29.60
CA ARG A 295 -5.97 14.23 28.31
C ARG A 295 -7.20 15.15 28.29
N LEU A 296 -8.27 14.77 28.98
CA LEU A 296 -9.50 15.58 29.13
C LEU A 296 -9.39 16.66 30.19
N GLU A 297 -8.27 16.75 30.92
CA GLU A 297 -8.07 17.66 32.04
C GLU A 297 -9.16 17.51 33.15
N ILE A 298 -9.58 16.27 33.41
CA ILE A 298 -10.59 15.92 34.43
C ILE A 298 -9.89 15.34 35.65
N GLU A 299 -9.81 16.14 36.73
CA GLU A 299 -9.21 15.72 38.00
C GLU A 299 -10.23 15.08 38.98
N ASP A 300 -11.51 15.47 38.88
CA ASP A 300 -12.60 14.99 39.78
C ASP A 300 -13.42 13.94 39.00
N PHE A 301 -13.05 12.68 39.20
CA PHE A 301 -13.76 11.53 38.59
C PHE A 301 -13.87 10.35 39.56
N GLN A 302 -14.87 9.51 39.35
CA GLN A 302 -15.12 8.32 40.15
C GLN A 302 -15.56 7.16 39.25
N VAL A 303 -14.92 6.02 39.37
CA VAL A 303 -15.38 4.76 38.74
C VAL A 303 -16.62 4.29 39.53
N LEU A 304 -17.73 4.17 38.82
CA LEU A 304 -19.02 3.74 39.40
C LEU A 304 -19.18 2.23 39.33
N ALA A 305 -18.80 1.63 38.20
CA ALA A 305 -18.89 0.20 37.96
C ALA A 305 -17.99 -0.19 36.75
N SER A 306 -17.79 -1.49 36.59
CA SER A 306 -17.02 -2.05 35.46
C SER A 306 -17.76 -3.24 34.85
N CYS A 307 -17.57 -3.47 33.54
CA CYS A 307 -18.06 -4.66 32.84
C CYS A 307 -17.13 -5.06 31.68
N LEU A 308 -17.27 -6.25 31.16
CA LEU A 308 -16.59 -6.67 29.92
C LEU A 308 -17.28 -6.06 28.70
N GLY A 309 -16.48 -5.81 27.63
CA GLY A 309 -17.00 -5.24 26.39
C GLY A 309 -18.11 -6.07 25.75
N GLU A 310 -18.09 -7.41 25.92
CA GLU A 310 -19.17 -8.29 25.45
C GLU A 310 -20.54 -7.96 26.04
N SER A 311 -20.58 -7.44 27.28
CA SER A 311 -21.82 -7.05 27.95
C SER A 311 -22.46 -5.79 27.35
N LEU A 312 -21.71 -5.05 26.55
CA LEU A 312 -22.15 -3.82 25.87
C LEU A 312 -22.51 -4.05 24.40
N GLU A 313 -22.35 -5.27 23.88
CA GLU A 313 -22.72 -5.60 22.51
C GLU A 313 -24.20 -5.30 22.23
N GLY A 314 -24.45 -4.66 21.09
CA GLY A 314 -25.81 -4.26 20.70
C GLY A 314 -26.41 -3.08 21.45
N LEU A 315 -25.64 -2.41 22.32
CA LEU A 315 -25.99 -1.09 22.82
C LEU A 315 -26.07 -0.11 21.64
N VAL A 316 -26.94 0.86 21.69
CA VAL A 316 -27.08 1.89 20.66
C VAL A 316 -26.84 3.27 21.25
N ALA A 317 -25.83 3.96 20.75
CA ALA A 317 -25.57 5.36 21.01
C ALA A 317 -26.14 6.22 19.88
N LYS A 318 -26.13 7.53 20.05
CA LYS A 318 -26.47 8.51 19.00
C LYS A 318 -25.21 9.12 18.42
N HIS A 319 -25.24 9.37 17.12
CA HIS A 319 -24.19 10.14 16.46
C HIS A 319 -24.10 11.55 17.08
N PRO A 320 -22.90 12.15 17.26
CA PRO A 320 -22.75 13.40 18.00
C PRO A 320 -23.45 14.61 17.34
N PHE A 321 -23.70 14.57 16.04
CA PHE A 321 -24.33 15.71 15.31
C PHE A 321 -25.27 15.30 14.16
N TYR A 322 -25.49 14.01 13.92
CA TYR A 322 -26.51 13.53 12.97
C TYR A 322 -27.60 12.73 13.65
N GLU A 323 -28.79 12.74 13.08
CA GLU A 323 -29.91 11.86 13.48
C GLU A 323 -29.62 10.42 12.98
N ARG A 324 -28.65 9.76 13.64
CA ARG A 324 -28.21 8.41 13.30
C ARG A 324 -27.95 7.59 14.54
N ASP A 325 -28.46 6.37 14.53
CA ASP A 325 -28.18 5.37 15.54
C ASP A 325 -26.81 4.73 15.26
N ILE A 326 -26.03 4.57 16.33
CA ILE A 326 -24.68 4.05 16.31
C ILE A 326 -24.61 2.80 17.18
N PRO A 327 -24.77 1.60 16.62
CA PRO A 327 -24.70 0.36 17.36
C PRO A 327 -23.27 0.08 17.85
N VAL A 328 -23.18 -0.56 19.00
CA VAL A 328 -21.93 -1.08 19.57
C VAL A 328 -21.70 -2.49 19.05
N LEU A 329 -20.52 -2.73 18.52
CA LEU A 329 -20.05 -3.98 17.92
C LEU A 329 -18.84 -4.51 18.69
N LEU A 330 -18.54 -5.80 18.52
CA LEU A 330 -17.30 -6.39 19.03
C LEU A 330 -16.29 -6.54 17.88
N GLY A 331 -15.09 -5.97 18.07
CA GLY A 331 -14.01 -5.96 17.07
C GLY A 331 -12.68 -6.37 17.67
N ASP A 332 -12.03 -7.36 17.05
CA ASP A 332 -10.73 -7.89 17.49
C ASP A 332 -9.57 -6.89 17.28
N HIS A 333 -9.80 -5.82 16.50
CA HIS A 333 -8.82 -4.75 16.21
C HIS A 333 -8.75 -3.68 17.32
N VAL A 334 -9.64 -3.74 18.29
CA VAL A 334 -9.63 -2.77 19.42
C VAL A 334 -8.47 -3.10 20.34
N THR A 335 -7.54 -2.15 20.47
CA THR A 335 -6.38 -2.25 21.36
C THR A 335 -6.43 -1.24 22.49
N THR A 336 -5.52 -1.39 23.45
CA THR A 336 -5.34 -0.48 24.59
C THR A 336 -4.01 0.26 24.56
N ASP A 337 -3.39 0.39 23.37
CA ASP A 337 -2.13 1.11 23.20
C ASP A 337 -2.33 2.63 23.24
N ALA A 338 -3.50 3.10 22.77
CA ALA A 338 -3.88 4.50 22.76
C ALA A 338 -5.41 4.67 22.69
N GLY A 339 -5.88 5.90 22.88
CA GLY A 339 -7.29 6.25 22.70
C GLY A 339 -8.13 6.06 23.97
N THR A 340 -9.28 5.40 23.83
CA THR A 340 -10.29 5.21 24.91
C THR A 340 -10.74 3.75 25.04
N GLY A 341 -10.29 2.85 24.14
CA GLY A 341 -10.81 1.49 24.05
C GLY A 341 -12.17 1.39 23.34
N CYS A 342 -12.78 2.51 22.98
CA CYS A 342 -13.96 2.60 22.13
C CYS A 342 -13.52 3.20 20.78
N VAL A 343 -13.70 2.45 19.70
CA VAL A 343 -13.25 2.86 18.35
C VAL A 343 -14.46 3.18 17.50
N HIS A 344 -14.59 4.43 17.02
CA HIS A 344 -15.61 4.74 16.04
C HIS A 344 -15.33 3.96 14.76
N THR A 345 -16.37 3.43 14.14
CA THR A 345 -16.26 2.52 13.01
C THR A 345 -16.86 3.17 11.76
N ALA A 346 -16.00 3.45 10.79
CA ALA A 346 -16.36 4.04 9.49
C ALA A 346 -15.92 3.09 8.35
N PRO A 347 -16.79 2.16 7.91
CA PRO A 347 -16.45 1.07 6.99
C PRO A 347 -15.89 1.50 5.62
N ASP A 348 -16.11 2.73 5.21
CA ASP A 348 -15.54 3.28 3.96
C ASP A 348 -14.09 3.73 4.10
N HIS A 349 -13.58 3.91 5.33
CA HIS A 349 -12.30 4.56 5.58
C HIS A 349 -11.26 3.65 6.25
N GLY A 350 -11.68 2.56 6.91
CA GLY A 350 -10.81 1.59 7.59
C GLY A 350 -11.04 0.15 7.09
N ILE A 351 -9.96 -0.62 6.89
CA ILE A 351 -10.08 -2.04 6.50
C ILE A 351 -10.65 -2.86 7.66
N GLU A 352 -10.17 -2.65 8.88
CA GLU A 352 -10.68 -3.30 10.09
C GLU A 352 -12.14 -2.94 10.32
N ASP A 353 -12.51 -1.66 10.16
CA ASP A 353 -13.88 -1.17 10.25
C ASP A 353 -14.79 -1.85 9.25
N PHE A 354 -14.32 -2.00 8.00
CA PHE A 354 -15.05 -2.70 6.96
C PHE A 354 -15.28 -4.18 7.29
N VAL A 355 -14.26 -4.86 7.82
CA VAL A 355 -14.35 -6.29 8.17
C VAL A 355 -15.36 -6.50 9.30
N VAL A 356 -15.29 -5.71 10.37
CA VAL A 356 -16.23 -5.83 11.48
C VAL A 356 -17.66 -5.44 11.07
N ALA A 357 -17.82 -4.34 10.33
CA ALA A 357 -19.12 -3.89 9.84
C ALA A 357 -19.79 -4.95 8.94
N LYS A 358 -19.03 -5.59 8.06
CA LYS A 358 -19.51 -6.68 7.22
C LYS A 358 -20.01 -7.88 8.04
N LYS A 359 -19.33 -8.23 9.15
CA LYS A 359 -19.76 -9.30 10.07
C LYS A 359 -21.14 -9.01 10.66
N TYR A 360 -21.45 -7.75 10.94
CA TYR A 360 -22.73 -7.30 11.49
C TYR A 360 -23.74 -6.84 10.43
N GLY A 361 -23.46 -7.00 9.15
CA GLY A 361 -24.36 -6.62 8.06
C GLY A 361 -24.50 -5.12 7.83
N ILE A 362 -23.56 -4.33 8.37
CA ILE A 362 -23.48 -2.88 8.13
C ILE A 362 -22.77 -2.63 6.82
N GLY A 363 -23.42 -1.87 5.93
CA GLY A 363 -22.85 -1.48 4.64
C GLY A 363 -21.90 -0.29 4.74
N THR A 364 -21.38 0.12 3.60
CA THR A 364 -20.52 1.30 3.46
C THR A 364 -21.35 2.58 3.29
N LEU A 365 -20.81 3.72 3.72
CA LEU A 365 -21.42 5.03 3.60
C LEU A 365 -20.43 6.02 2.98
N ASN A 366 -20.37 6.04 1.66
CA ASN A 366 -19.42 6.86 0.93
C ASN A 366 -19.84 8.33 0.86
N TYR A 367 -19.24 9.16 1.69
CA TYR A 367 -19.45 10.61 1.73
C TYR A 367 -18.37 11.43 1.03
N VAL A 368 -17.22 10.84 0.71
CA VAL A 368 -16.09 11.54 0.12
C VAL A 368 -15.95 11.20 -1.37
N MET A 369 -15.90 12.23 -2.22
CA MET A 369 -15.71 12.09 -3.65
C MET A 369 -14.23 11.84 -4.03
N ASP A 370 -14.01 11.43 -5.28
CA ASP A 370 -12.67 11.12 -5.82
C ASP A 370 -11.66 12.26 -5.69
N ASN A 371 -12.12 13.49 -5.66
CA ASN A 371 -11.31 14.70 -5.48
C ASN A 371 -11.04 15.05 -4.01
N GLY A 372 -11.48 14.22 -3.06
CA GLY A 372 -11.29 14.44 -1.62
C GLY A 372 -12.25 15.44 -0.99
N THR A 373 -13.31 15.86 -1.68
CA THR A 373 -14.36 16.71 -1.09
C THR A 373 -15.55 15.89 -0.65
N PHE A 374 -16.24 16.34 0.40
CA PHE A 374 -17.52 15.77 0.77
C PHE A 374 -18.57 16.04 -0.31
N ARG A 375 -19.47 15.08 -0.51
CA ARG A 375 -20.60 15.20 -1.41
C ARG A 375 -21.52 16.35 -0.98
N ASP A 376 -22.26 16.93 -1.93
CA ASP A 376 -23.14 18.06 -1.69
C ASP A 376 -24.34 17.74 -0.76
N ASP A 377 -24.65 16.46 -0.58
CA ASP A 377 -25.72 16.00 0.30
C ASP A 377 -25.25 15.70 1.75
N VAL A 378 -23.99 15.90 2.07
CA VAL A 378 -23.43 15.70 3.42
C VAL A 378 -23.65 16.97 4.24
N ALA A 379 -24.62 16.93 5.14
CA ALA A 379 -24.93 18.06 6.01
C ALA A 379 -23.69 18.53 6.79
N LEU A 380 -23.54 19.83 6.98
CA LEU A 380 -22.43 20.54 7.64
C LEU A 380 -21.11 20.57 6.85
N PHE A 381 -20.84 19.58 5.98
CA PHE A 381 -19.53 19.42 5.32
C PHE A 381 -19.61 19.47 3.77
N ALA A 382 -20.77 19.72 3.19
CA ALA A 382 -21.00 19.75 1.74
C ALA A 382 -19.94 20.57 0.99
N GLY A 383 -19.23 19.94 0.05
CA GLY A 383 -18.19 20.57 -0.77
C GLY A 383 -16.86 20.88 -0.06
N GLU A 384 -16.76 20.68 1.25
CA GLU A 384 -15.51 20.87 1.98
C GLU A 384 -14.52 19.74 1.69
N HIS A 385 -13.25 20.09 1.64
CA HIS A 385 -12.17 19.11 1.41
C HIS A 385 -11.73 18.47 2.72
N VAL A 386 -11.54 17.13 2.76
CA VAL A 386 -11.18 16.36 3.96
C VAL A 386 -9.95 16.90 4.71
N TYR A 387 -9.00 17.53 4.01
CA TYR A 387 -7.84 18.17 4.65
C TYR A 387 -8.11 19.53 5.29
N LYS A 388 -9.34 20.04 5.24
CA LYS A 388 -9.73 21.35 5.79
C LYS A 388 -10.74 21.25 6.92
N VAL A 389 -11.28 20.07 7.17
CA VAL A 389 -12.34 19.85 8.17
C VAL A 389 -11.83 19.21 9.47
N ASP A 390 -10.54 18.99 9.57
CA ASP A 390 -9.88 18.54 10.81
C ASP A 390 -9.82 19.66 11.85
#